data_3e820e4aca9397e84e592dc81db933ae
#
_entry.id   3e820e4aca9397e84e592dc81db933ae
#
_cell.length_a   1.000
_cell.length_b   1.000
_cell.length_c   1.000
_cell.angle_alpha   90.00
_cell.angle_beta   90.00
_cell.angle_gamma   90.00
#
_symmetry.space_group_name_H-M   'P 1'
#
loop_
_entity.id
_entity.type
_entity.pdbx_description
1 polymer ?
#
loop_
_entity_poly.entity_id
_entity_poly.type
_entity_poly.pdbx_seq_one_letter_code
_entity_poly.pdbx_strand_id
1 'polypeptide(L)'
;MKTLAELKPNFKYWESIKDMIDQHIDVMLNLSQSGHPGGSRSKVYALVSTLLSGAMSWDIRNPGKRFGDRFILSAGHANPVVYATLAVFNEALRRKYQQTGNDKYLNPLGQKFTLTWEDVLTLRRRGGLPGHAEMEGKTLFFKSNTGPSGHGFPIAAGQAFALKYAGMNQVKVFTIEGEGGLTPGVIHETKNSAYGLGLGNFITLVDWNDFGIDGRPFSDVVAGTPRDWFEPYGWAVEGVEDGENWGELMEAYCRLMDNDNPHQPKMIYMKMRKGRGYGKFDAPSHGAPHKRNSSEFWETKSDYSNKYGIEIPHTGDTSEVDYETNKGQMADVLQSVLSLFDKQEGLLDYL
;
A
#
# COMPACT_ATOMS: atom_id res chain seq x y z
N MET A 1 -11.37 7.84 -13.84
CA MET A 1 -9.90 7.92 -13.64
C MET A 1 -9.36 9.08 -14.49
N LYS A 2 -8.26 9.73 -14.06
CA LYS A 2 -7.57 10.75 -14.85
C LYS A 2 -6.81 10.09 -16.01
N THR A 3 -6.61 10.82 -17.10
CA THR A 3 -5.80 10.37 -18.23
C THR A 3 -4.30 10.37 -17.90
N LEU A 4 -3.51 9.60 -18.62
CA LEU A 4 -2.06 9.56 -18.43
C LEU A 4 -1.42 10.96 -18.62
N ALA A 5 -1.92 11.76 -19.56
CA ALA A 5 -1.43 13.11 -19.81
C ALA A 5 -1.66 14.05 -18.60
N GLU A 6 -2.78 13.89 -17.90
CA GLU A 6 -3.08 14.64 -16.67
C GLU A 6 -2.27 14.16 -15.46
N LEU A 7 -1.81 12.90 -15.46
CA LEU A 7 -1.09 12.30 -14.36
C LEU A 7 0.42 12.54 -14.43
N LYS A 8 1.02 12.46 -15.63
CA LYS A 8 2.48 12.58 -15.84
C LYS A 8 3.14 13.77 -15.11
N PRO A 9 2.59 15.00 -15.14
CA PRO A 9 3.19 16.12 -14.44
C PRO A 9 3.31 15.94 -12.91
N ASN A 10 2.53 15.03 -12.35
CA ASN A 10 2.42 14.80 -10.91
C ASN A 10 3.28 13.62 -10.41
N PHE A 11 3.91 12.86 -11.31
CA PHE A 11 4.73 11.70 -10.91
C PHE A 11 5.90 12.08 -9.98
N LYS A 12 6.41 13.30 -10.08
CA LYS A 12 7.39 13.84 -9.12
C LYS A 12 6.86 13.89 -7.69
N TYR A 13 5.58 14.19 -7.51
CA TYR A 13 4.93 14.19 -6.20
C TYR A 13 4.62 12.76 -5.71
N TRP A 14 4.22 11.88 -6.64
CA TRP A 14 4.00 10.48 -6.31
C TRP A 14 5.28 9.83 -5.79
N GLU A 15 6.41 10.14 -6.41
CA GLU A 15 7.71 9.66 -5.98
C GLU A 15 8.06 10.15 -4.57
N SER A 16 7.82 11.41 -4.28
CA SER A 16 8.05 12.00 -2.95
C SER A 16 7.13 11.38 -1.88
N ILE A 17 5.86 11.19 -2.23
CA ILE A 17 4.88 10.52 -1.35
C ILE A 17 5.30 9.07 -1.09
N LYS A 18 5.69 8.34 -2.13
CA LYS A 18 6.20 6.98 -2.04
C LYS A 18 7.42 6.90 -1.12
N ASP A 19 8.37 7.81 -1.26
CA ASP A 19 9.58 7.83 -0.43
C ASP A 19 9.25 8.13 1.04
N MET A 20 8.33 9.04 1.33
CA MET A 20 7.86 9.25 2.70
C MET A 20 7.18 8.00 3.28
N ILE A 21 6.37 7.32 2.48
CA ILE A 21 5.71 6.06 2.88
C ILE A 21 6.75 4.97 3.18
N ASP A 22 7.76 4.82 2.34
CA ASP A 22 8.87 3.88 2.54
C ASP A 22 9.59 4.12 3.88
N GLN A 23 9.88 5.40 4.21
CA GLN A 23 10.51 5.74 5.47
C GLN A 23 9.61 5.44 6.68
N HIS A 24 8.30 5.66 6.57
CA HIS A 24 7.36 5.30 7.63
C HIS A 24 7.29 3.78 7.85
N ILE A 25 7.31 2.98 6.78
CA ILE A 25 7.37 1.51 6.86
C ILE A 25 8.63 1.08 7.61
N ASP A 26 9.78 1.60 7.23
CA ASP A 26 11.06 1.22 7.83
C ASP A 26 11.12 1.56 9.33
N VAL A 27 10.70 2.76 9.71
CA VAL A 27 10.65 3.21 11.11
C VAL A 27 9.69 2.34 11.92
N MET A 28 8.48 2.13 11.42
CA MET A 28 7.45 1.30 12.06
C MET A 28 7.97 -0.10 12.37
N LEU A 29 8.61 -0.74 11.38
CA LEU A 29 9.09 -2.10 11.50
C LEU A 29 10.37 -2.19 12.36
N ASN A 30 11.26 -1.19 12.28
CA ASN A 30 12.44 -1.12 13.13
C ASN A 30 12.06 -0.97 14.61
N LEU A 31 11.12 -0.08 14.92
CA LEU A 31 10.67 0.11 16.31
C LEU A 31 9.93 -1.11 16.86
N SER A 32 9.06 -1.74 16.07
CA SER A 32 8.30 -2.92 16.49
C SER A 32 9.14 -4.20 16.55
N GLN A 33 10.27 -4.25 15.81
CA GLN A 33 11.09 -5.46 15.61
C GLN A 33 10.28 -6.65 15.08
N SER A 34 9.28 -6.35 14.27
CA SER A 34 8.33 -7.35 13.77
C SER A 34 7.63 -6.83 12.51
N GLY A 35 7.35 -7.70 11.56
CA GLY A 35 6.62 -7.41 10.32
C GLY A 35 7.40 -7.78 9.06
N HIS A 36 6.93 -7.32 7.92
CA HIS A 36 7.38 -7.79 6.60
C HIS A 36 7.85 -6.60 5.74
N PRO A 37 9.13 -6.17 5.86
CA PRO A 37 9.62 -4.99 5.16
C PRO A 37 9.56 -5.12 3.64
N GLY A 38 10.07 -6.21 3.07
CA GLY A 38 10.10 -6.41 1.63
C GLY A 38 8.72 -6.39 0.99
N GLY A 39 7.78 -7.16 1.54
CA GLY A 39 6.41 -7.23 1.04
C GLY A 39 5.61 -5.95 1.25
N SER A 40 5.92 -5.14 2.28
CA SER A 40 5.27 -3.84 2.48
C SER A 40 5.79 -2.80 1.49
N ARG A 41 7.11 -2.70 1.31
CA ARG A 41 7.73 -1.74 0.38
C ARG A 41 7.39 -2.02 -1.09
N SER A 42 7.37 -3.29 -1.51
CA SER A 42 7.06 -3.65 -2.89
C SER A 42 5.62 -3.29 -3.32
N LYS A 43 4.70 -3.10 -2.36
CA LYS A 43 3.31 -2.76 -2.64
C LYS A 43 3.01 -1.26 -2.65
N VAL A 44 4.00 -0.40 -2.37
CA VAL A 44 3.79 1.05 -2.29
C VAL A 44 3.34 1.63 -3.63
N TYR A 45 3.99 1.25 -4.73
CA TYR A 45 3.61 1.70 -6.07
C TYR A 45 2.16 1.33 -6.42
N ALA A 46 1.75 0.09 -6.13
CA ALA A 46 0.39 -0.37 -6.35
C ALA A 46 -0.64 0.47 -5.60
N LEU A 47 -0.39 0.76 -4.32
CA LEU A 47 -1.33 1.51 -3.49
C LEU A 47 -1.37 2.98 -3.88
N VAL A 48 -0.21 3.62 -4.03
CA VAL A 48 -0.11 5.04 -4.41
C VAL A 48 -0.77 5.30 -5.76
N SER A 49 -0.49 4.46 -6.78
CA SER A 49 -1.12 4.60 -8.10
C SER A 49 -2.63 4.42 -8.03
N THR A 50 -3.13 3.45 -7.27
CA THR A 50 -4.57 3.23 -7.08
C THR A 50 -5.27 4.45 -6.49
N LEU A 51 -4.66 5.08 -5.49
CA LEU A 51 -5.26 6.20 -4.76
C LEU A 51 -5.15 7.53 -5.50
N LEU A 52 -3.99 7.81 -6.13
CA LEU A 52 -3.72 9.12 -6.71
C LEU A 52 -4.14 9.25 -8.18
N SER A 53 -4.33 8.15 -8.89
CA SER A 53 -4.82 8.18 -10.28
C SER A 53 -6.32 8.50 -10.40
N GLY A 54 -7.06 8.40 -9.31
CA GLY A 54 -8.53 8.44 -9.34
C GLY A 54 -9.17 7.16 -9.86
N ALA A 55 -8.41 6.05 -9.97
CA ALA A 55 -8.97 4.73 -10.27
C ALA A 55 -9.92 4.28 -9.16
N MET A 56 -9.53 4.50 -7.91
CA MET A 56 -10.36 4.26 -6.73
C MET A 56 -11.03 5.57 -6.26
N SER A 57 -12.34 5.54 -6.15
CA SER A 57 -13.14 6.63 -5.56
C SER A 57 -13.23 6.44 -4.04
N TRP A 58 -12.50 7.24 -3.30
CA TRP A 58 -12.39 7.14 -1.84
C TRP A 58 -12.31 8.52 -1.18
N ASP A 59 -12.59 8.58 0.13
CA ASP A 59 -12.44 9.77 0.94
C ASP A 59 -11.78 9.37 2.28
N ILE A 60 -10.54 9.80 2.49
CA ILE A 60 -9.78 9.50 3.71
C ILE A 60 -10.45 10.03 4.98
N ARG A 61 -11.23 11.12 4.86
CA ARG A 61 -11.98 11.73 5.97
C ARG A 61 -13.29 11.01 6.26
N ASN A 62 -13.74 10.15 5.33
CA ASN A 62 -14.95 9.36 5.51
C ASN A 62 -14.70 7.89 5.13
N PRO A 63 -13.81 7.21 5.87
CA PRO A 63 -13.45 5.83 5.56
C PRO A 63 -14.63 4.87 5.69
N GLY A 64 -15.69 5.25 6.41
CA GLY A 64 -16.92 4.48 6.57
C GLY A 64 -17.98 4.70 5.49
N LYS A 65 -17.72 5.49 4.45
CA LYS A 65 -18.69 5.81 3.39
C LYS A 65 -19.30 4.55 2.78
N ARG A 66 -20.63 4.42 2.86
CA ARG A 66 -21.35 3.19 2.56
C ARG A 66 -21.15 2.69 1.12
N PHE A 67 -21.13 3.58 0.15
CA PHE A 67 -21.00 3.27 -1.29
C PHE A 67 -19.76 3.92 -1.91
N GLY A 68 -18.70 4.16 -1.14
CA GLY A 68 -17.36 4.41 -1.66
C GLY A 68 -16.74 3.11 -2.17
N ASP A 69 -15.77 3.22 -3.08
CA ASP A 69 -14.99 2.06 -3.50
C ASP A 69 -14.34 1.39 -2.28
N ARG A 70 -14.11 0.09 -2.37
CA ARG A 70 -13.64 -0.72 -1.25
C ARG A 70 -12.21 -1.18 -1.48
N PHE A 71 -11.43 -1.18 -0.41
CA PHE A 71 -10.07 -1.69 -0.42
C PHE A 71 -9.92 -2.86 0.55
N ILE A 72 -9.40 -3.97 0.05
CA ILE A 72 -9.12 -5.18 0.84
C ILE A 72 -7.65 -5.54 0.60
N LEU A 73 -6.85 -5.49 1.65
CA LEU A 73 -5.47 -5.96 1.58
C LEU A 73 -5.47 -7.49 1.73
N SER A 74 -5.41 -8.21 0.62
CA SER A 74 -5.40 -9.68 0.66
C SER A 74 -4.11 -10.21 1.28
N ALA A 75 -2.97 -9.57 0.99
CA ALA A 75 -1.71 -9.78 1.70
C ALA A 75 -1.72 -9.09 3.07
N GLY A 76 -2.56 -9.54 4.00
CA GLY A 76 -2.81 -8.87 5.30
C GLY A 76 -1.57 -8.58 6.12
N HIS A 77 -0.49 -9.35 5.94
CA HIS A 77 0.81 -9.14 6.58
C HIS A 77 1.55 -7.89 6.09
N ALA A 78 1.19 -7.35 4.92
CA ALA A 78 1.77 -6.12 4.36
C ALA A 78 1.03 -4.84 4.82
N ASN A 79 0.20 -4.91 5.86
CA ASN A 79 -0.55 -3.79 6.41
C ASN A 79 0.30 -2.52 6.71
N PRO A 80 1.62 -2.58 7.00
CA PRO A 80 2.42 -1.37 7.15
C PRO A 80 2.35 -0.41 5.96
N VAL A 81 2.19 -0.91 4.72
CA VAL A 81 2.05 -0.04 3.55
C VAL A 81 0.80 0.86 3.65
N VAL A 82 -0.32 0.31 4.13
CA VAL A 82 -1.56 1.08 4.27
C VAL A 82 -1.47 2.07 5.43
N TYR A 83 -0.91 1.64 6.56
CA TYR A 83 -0.75 2.52 7.72
C TYR A 83 0.16 3.72 7.41
N ALA A 84 1.31 3.47 6.78
CA ALA A 84 2.22 4.51 6.34
C ALA A 84 1.56 5.47 5.34
N THR A 85 0.79 4.94 4.38
CA THR A 85 0.06 5.76 3.40
C THR A 85 -0.96 6.66 4.06
N LEU A 86 -1.80 6.11 4.94
CA LEU A 86 -2.81 6.90 5.66
C LEU A 86 -2.16 7.95 6.58
N ALA A 87 -1.04 7.62 7.22
CA ALA A 87 -0.30 8.55 8.07
C ALA A 87 0.21 9.76 7.27
N VAL A 88 0.85 9.52 6.12
CA VAL A 88 1.36 10.58 5.24
C VAL A 88 0.22 11.46 4.72
N PHE A 89 -0.89 10.88 4.28
CA PHE A 89 -2.02 11.63 3.74
C PHE A 89 -2.76 12.44 4.82
N ASN A 90 -2.95 11.87 6.00
CA ASN A 90 -3.57 12.60 7.11
C ASN A 90 -2.66 13.72 7.65
N GLU A 91 -1.33 13.55 7.56
CA GLU A 91 -0.40 14.63 7.88
C GLU A 91 -0.53 15.81 6.90
N ALA A 92 -0.68 15.54 5.60
CA ALA A 92 -0.94 16.59 4.63
C ALA A 92 -2.23 17.36 4.95
N LEU A 93 -3.32 16.66 5.30
CA LEU A 93 -4.57 17.28 5.73
C LEU A 93 -4.38 18.11 7.01
N ARG A 94 -3.64 17.60 7.99
CA ARG A 94 -3.33 18.31 9.25
C ARG A 94 -2.59 19.62 8.99
N ARG A 95 -1.57 19.59 8.13
CA ARG A 95 -0.81 20.79 7.72
C ARG A 95 -1.67 21.78 6.97
N LYS A 96 -2.53 21.32 6.06
CA LYS A 96 -3.49 22.18 5.36
C LYS A 96 -4.46 22.84 6.31
N TYR A 97 -4.96 22.13 7.30
CA TYR A 97 -5.79 22.73 8.35
C TYR A 97 -5.02 23.80 9.13
N GLN A 98 -3.79 23.51 9.56
CA GLN A 98 -2.96 24.46 10.28
C GLN A 98 -2.68 25.73 9.46
N GLN A 99 -2.47 25.60 8.14
CA GLN A 99 -2.22 26.75 7.26
C GLN A 99 -3.45 27.59 6.99
N THR A 100 -4.64 26.97 6.91
CA THR A 100 -5.83 27.64 6.36
C THR A 100 -6.96 27.84 7.38
N GLY A 101 -6.95 27.11 8.50
CA GLY A 101 -8.05 27.05 9.46
C GLY A 101 -9.34 26.46 8.89
N ASN A 102 -9.31 25.81 7.72
CA ASN A 102 -10.51 25.34 7.04
C ASN A 102 -10.87 23.91 7.45
N ASP A 103 -12.01 23.76 8.10
CA ASP A 103 -12.53 22.48 8.62
C ASP A 103 -12.73 21.40 7.54
N LYS A 104 -12.72 21.76 6.25
CA LYS A 104 -12.77 20.77 5.17
C LYS A 104 -11.62 19.75 5.22
N TYR A 105 -10.50 20.10 5.87
CA TYR A 105 -9.34 19.24 6.04
C TYR A 105 -9.39 18.36 7.28
N LEU A 106 -10.39 18.55 8.15
CA LEU A 106 -10.61 17.71 9.32
C LEU A 106 -11.44 16.48 8.96
N ASN A 107 -11.19 15.39 9.69
CA ASN A 107 -12.08 14.22 9.64
C ASN A 107 -13.35 14.52 10.45
N PRO A 108 -14.54 14.59 9.82
CA PRO A 108 -15.78 14.89 10.52
C PRO A 108 -16.18 13.82 11.55
N LEU A 109 -15.61 12.61 11.43
CA LEU A 109 -15.84 11.50 12.38
C LEU A 109 -14.91 11.59 13.60
N GLY A 110 -13.97 12.52 13.59
CA GLY A 110 -13.03 12.79 14.67
C GLY A 110 -11.76 11.93 14.66
N GLN A 111 -10.86 12.23 15.58
CA GLN A 111 -9.51 11.65 15.62
C GLN A 111 -9.48 10.13 15.79
N LYS A 112 -10.50 9.52 16.38
CA LYS A 112 -10.58 8.06 16.55
C LYS A 112 -10.67 7.29 15.22
N PHE A 113 -10.93 7.99 14.10
CA PHE A 113 -10.95 7.43 12.75
C PHE A 113 -9.84 7.99 11.87
N THR A 114 -8.91 8.79 12.44
CA THR A 114 -7.80 9.41 11.73
C THR A 114 -6.49 8.75 12.16
N LEU A 115 -5.88 7.98 11.26
CA LEU A 115 -4.57 7.38 11.50
C LEU A 115 -3.49 8.43 11.24
N THR A 116 -2.68 8.72 12.24
CA THR A 116 -1.62 9.73 12.17
C THR A 116 -0.23 9.10 12.16
N TRP A 117 0.81 9.89 11.88
CA TRP A 117 2.18 9.37 11.91
C TRP A 117 2.61 8.91 13.31
N GLU A 118 2.05 9.49 14.37
CA GLU A 118 2.29 9.04 15.76
C GLU A 118 1.77 7.62 16.00
N ASP A 119 0.69 7.25 15.32
CA ASP A 119 0.10 5.90 15.48
C ASP A 119 1.02 4.81 14.91
N VAL A 120 1.79 5.10 13.85
CA VAL A 120 2.68 4.09 13.25
C VAL A 120 3.78 3.64 14.22
N LEU A 121 4.09 4.45 15.22
CA LEU A 121 5.02 4.11 16.31
C LEU A 121 4.43 3.12 17.32
N THR A 122 3.20 2.68 17.12
CA THR A 122 2.49 1.77 18.04
C THR A 122 2.20 0.40 17.44
N LEU A 123 2.78 0.07 16.28
CA LEU A 123 2.54 -1.19 15.59
C LEU A 123 2.79 -2.38 16.53
N ARG A 124 1.80 -3.30 16.62
CA ARG A 124 1.84 -4.52 17.44
C ARG A 124 2.03 -4.26 18.95
N ARG A 125 1.68 -3.08 19.41
CA ARG A 125 1.62 -2.76 20.84
C ARG A 125 0.20 -2.85 21.35
N ARG A 126 0.04 -3.15 22.63
CA ARG A 126 -1.28 -3.19 23.28
C ARG A 126 -1.97 -1.83 23.12
N GLY A 127 -3.16 -1.84 22.52
CA GLY A 127 -3.92 -0.62 22.22
C GLY A 127 -3.40 0.21 21.07
N GLY A 128 -2.36 -0.27 20.35
CA GLY A 128 -1.81 0.33 19.14
C GLY A 128 -2.32 -0.32 17.86
N LEU A 129 -1.62 -0.06 16.76
CA LEU A 129 -2.00 -0.59 15.44
C LEU A 129 -1.85 -2.11 15.38
N PRO A 130 -2.84 -2.83 14.82
CA PRO A 130 -2.82 -4.29 14.68
C PRO A 130 -1.70 -4.78 13.75
N GLY A 131 -1.29 -6.02 13.95
CA GLY A 131 -0.23 -6.66 13.14
C GLY A 131 -0.69 -7.21 11.80
N HIS A 132 -2.00 -7.26 11.55
CA HIS A 132 -2.65 -7.62 10.30
C HIS A 132 -3.75 -6.61 9.97
N ALA A 133 -4.33 -6.70 8.78
CA ALA A 133 -5.39 -5.78 8.39
C ALA A 133 -6.65 -6.03 9.21
N GLU A 134 -7.09 -5.04 9.96
CA GLU A 134 -8.31 -5.06 10.76
C GLU A 134 -9.18 -3.85 10.42
N MET A 135 -10.48 -4.10 10.21
CA MET A 135 -11.46 -3.07 9.84
C MET A 135 -12.08 -2.46 11.10
N GLU A 136 -11.34 -1.58 11.76
CA GLU A 136 -11.81 -0.92 12.98
C GLU A 136 -11.18 0.46 13.19
N GLY A 137 -11.87 1.35 13.89
CA GLY A 137 -11.35 2.64 14.34
C GLY A 137 -10.55 3.39 13.25
N LYS A 138 -9.26 3.61 13.49
CA LYS A 138 -8.35 4.32 12.58
C LYS A 138 -8.05 3.57 11.28
N THR A 139 -8.35 2.29 11.22
CA THR A 139 -8.05 1.40 10.10
C THR A 139 -9.30 1.02 9.27
N LEU A 140 -10.40 1.76 9.38
CA LEU A 140 -11.64 1.58 8.58
C LEU A 140 -11.45 1.73 7.06
N PHE A 141 -10.29 2.16 6.61
CA PHE A 141 -9.92 2.11 5.19
C PHE A 141 -9.96 0.67 4.66
N PHE A 142 -9.49 -0.30 5.45
CA PHE A 142 -9.75 -1.70 5.16
C PHE A 142 -11.24 -2.00 5.19
N LYS A 143 -11.71 -2.82 4.25
CA LYS A 143 -13.11 -3.26 4.20
C LYS A 143 -13.29 -4.73 4.56
N SER A 144 -12.25 -5.33 5.14
CA SER A 144 -12.29 -6.64 5.76
C SER A 144 -11.08 -6.84 6.66
N ASN A 145 -11.20 -7.74 7.62
CA ASN A 145 -10.07 -8.30 8.34
C ASN A 145 -9.41 -9.36 7.48
N THR A 146 -8.09 -9.32 7.37
CA THR A 146 -7.29 -10.30 6.62
C THR A 146 -6.02 -10.65 7.38
N GLY A 147 -5.49 -11.85 7.12
CA GLY A 147 -4.28 -12.35 7.75
C GLY A 147 -3.57 -13.34 6.84
N PRO A 148 -4.09 -14.58 6.67
CA PRO A 148 -3.51 -15.56 5.76
C PRO A 148 -3.52 -15.03 4.31
N SER A 149 -2.38 -15.12 3.63
CA SER A 149 -2.24 -14.71 2.22
C SER A 149 -3.28 -15.40 1.34
N GLY A 150 -3.83 -14.67 0.38
CA GLY A 150 -4.85 -15.15 -0.55
C GLY A 150 -6.30 -15.10 -0.02
N HIS A 151 -6.53 -15.14 1.29
CA HIS A 151 -7.89 -15.20 1.82
C HIS A 151 -8.70 -13.91 1.65
N GLY A 152 -8.04 -12.77 1.51
CA GLY A 152 -8.72 -11.51 1.17
C GLY A 152 -9.29 -11.48 -0.24
N PHE A 153 -8.78 -12.30 -1.14
CA PHE A 153 -9.22 -12.34 -2.54
C PHE A 153 -10.69 -12.83 -2.67
N PRO A 154 -11.09 -13.99 -2.11
CA PRO A 154 -12.50 -14.42 -2.14
C PRO A 154 -13.42 -13.47 -1.36
N ILE A 155 -12.92 -12.83 -0.28
CA ILE A 155 -13.70 -11.81 0.44
C ILE A 155 -13.98 -10.62 -0.47
N ALA A 156 -12.99 -10.16 -1.25
CA ALA A 156 -13.15 -9.08 -2.21
C ALA A 156 -14.17 -9.45 -3.31
N ALA A 157 -14.08 -10.65 -3.85
CA ALA A 157 -15.05 -11.15 -4.83
C ALA A 157 -16.47 -11.21 -4.23
N GLY A 158 -16.63 -11.68 -2.99
CA GLY A 158 -17.92 -11.71 -2.30
C GLY A 158 -18.49 -10.30 -2.08
N GLN A 159 -17.65 -9.30 -1.75
CA GLN A 159 -18.10 -7.91 -1.65
C GLN A 159 -18.48 -7.32 -3.02
N ALA A 160 -17.72 -7.62 -4.07
CA ALA A 160 -18.02 -7.19 -5.43
C ALA A 160 -19.36 -7.79 -5.90
N PHE A 161 -19.61 -9.06 -5.60
CA PHE A 161 -20.89 -9.73 -5.87
C PHE A 161 -22.04 -9.07 -5.10
N ALA A 162 -21.88 -8.83 -3.80
CA ALA A 162 -22.92 -8.20 -2.98
C ALA A 162 -23.28 -6.80 -3.49
N LEU A 163 -22.30 -6.00 -3.89
CA LEU A 163 -22.50 -4.69 -4.48
C LEU A 163 -23.24 -4.78 -5.82
N LYS A 164 -22.83 -5.70 -6.69
CA LYS A 164 -23.51 -5.95 -7.97
C LYS A 164 -24.96 -6.39 -7.76
N TYR A 165 -25.21 -7.33 -6.85
CA TYR A 165 -26.55 -7.80 -6.52
C TYR A 165 -27.44 -6.69 -5.96
N ALA A 166 -26.86 -5.74 -5.22
CA ALA A 166 -27.54 -4.55 -4.71
C ALA A 166 -27.73 -3.45 -5.79
N GLY A 167 -27.39 -3.69 -7.05
CA GLY A 167 -27.49 -2.70 -8.12
C GLY A 167 -26.40 -1.61 -8.10
N MET A 168 -25.33 -1.78 -7.30
CA MET A 168 -24.26 -0.81 -7.11
C MET A 168 -23.02 -1.16 -7.96
N ASN A 169 -23.23 -1.44 -9.25
CA ASN A 169 -22.19 -1.91 -10.18
C ASN A 169 -21.04 -0.90 -10.36
N GLN A 170 -21.29 0.39 -10.10
CA GLN A 170 -20.27 1.45 -10.20
C GLN A 170 -19.28 1.45 -9.02
N VAL A 171 -19.61 0.79 -7.90
CA VAL A 171 -18.73 0.68 -6.74
C VAL A 171 -17.73 -0.45 -6.98
N LYS A 172 -16.46 -0.08 -7.03
CA LYS A 172 -15.36 -1.02 -7.29
C LYS A 172 -14.81 -1.60 -5.99
N VAL A 173 -14.29 -2.81 -6.09
CA VAL A 173 -13.56 -3.48 -5.00
C VAL A 173 -12.13 -3.72 -5.47
N PHE A 174 -11.19 -3.06 -4.81
CA PHE A 174 -9.77 -3.19 -5.06
C PHE A 174 -9.13 -4.13 -4.05
N THR A 175 -8.23 -4.98 -4.51
CA THR A 175 -7.38 -5.80 -3.63
C THR A 175 -5.93 -5.78 -4.08
N ILE A 176 -5.01 -5.90 -3.13
CA ILE A 176 -3.58 -6.06 -3.39
C ILE A 176 -3.13 -7.39 -2.78
N GLU A 177 -2.42 -8.19 -3.59
CA GLU A 177 -1.85 -9.47 -3.17
C GLU A 177 -0.43 -9.62 -3.73
N GLY A 178 0.32 -10.58 -3.24
CA GLY A 178 1.55 -11.08 -3.84
C GLY A 178 1.30 -12.40 -4.58
N GLU A 179 2.22 -12.81 -5.45
CA GLU A 179 2.10 -14.04 -6.24
C GLU A 179 1.90 -15.28 -5.38
N GLY A 180 2.58 -15.38 -4.25
CA GLY A 180 2.42 -16.52 -3.32
C GLY A 180 0.98 -16.66 -2.79
N GLY A 181 0.28 -15.54 -2.62
CA GLY A 181 -1.12 -15.54 -2.20
C GLY A 181 -2.12 -15.92 -3.30
N LEU A 182 -1.66 -16.07 -4.55
CA LEU A 182 -2.51 -16.50 -5.67
C LEU A 182 -2.55 -18.03 -5.85
N THR A 183 -1.78 -18.80 -5.07
CA THR A 183 -1.69 -20.26 -5.20
C THR A 183 -2.64 -21.09 -4.35
N PRO A 184 -3.21 -20.61 -3.23
CA PRO A 184 -4.19 -21.39 -2.47
C PRO A 184 -5.39 -21.81 -3.33
N GLY A 185 -5.97 -22.99 -3.06
CA GLY A 185 -7.11 -23.54 -3.81
C GLY A 185 -8.29 -22.59 -3.90
N VAL A 186 -8.56 -21.82 -2.84
CA VAL A 186 -9.66 -20.83 -2.81
C VAL A 186 -9.51 -19.74 -3.89
N ILE A 187 -8.29 -19.45 -4.35
CA ILE A 187 -8.09 -18.51 -5.45
C ILE A 187 -8.58 -19.09 -6.76
N HIS A 188 -8.33 -20.38 -7.00
CA HIS A 188 -8.78 -21.06 -8.22
C HIS A 188 -10.30 -21.13 -8.30
N GLU A 189 -10.98 -21.37 -7.18
CA GLU A 189 -12.44 -21.31 -7.09
C GLU A 189 -12.95 -19.88 -7.30
N THR A 190 -12.32 -18.90 -6.67
CA THR A 190 -12.72 -17.49 -6.74
C THR A 190 -12.57 -16.92 -8.15
N LYS A 191 -11.47 -17.21 -8.86
CA LYS A 191 -11.28 -16.68 -10.23
C LYS A 191 -12.34 -17.22 -11.19
N ASN A 192 -12.72 -18.50 -11.08
CA ASN A 192 -13.79 -19.09 -11.86
C ASN A 192 -15.15 -18.44 -11.52
N SER A 193 -15.44 -18.31 -10.23
CA SER A 193 -16.69 -17.70 -9.76
C SER A 193 -16.78 -16.22 -10.15
N ALA A 194 -15.70 -15.47 -10.07
CA ALA A 194 -15.68 -14.05 -10.41
C ALA A 194 -16.04 -13.81 -11.88
N TYR A 195 -15.55 -14.64 -12.79
CA TYR A 195 -15.96 -14.60 -14.20
C TYR A 195 -17.41 -15.04 -14.38
N GLY A 196 -17.77 -16.19 -13.82
CA GLY A 196 -19.14 -16.73 -13.95
C GLY A 196 -20.22 -15.81 -13.39
N LEU A 197 -19.90 -15.06 -12.32
CA LEU A 197 -20.79 -14.05 -11.73
C LEU A 197 -20.66 -12.67 -12.40
N GLY A 198 -19.73 -12.50 -13.35
CA GLY A 198 -19.51 -11.28 -14.10
C GLY A 198 -19.12 -10.11 -13.21
N LEU A 199 -18.08 -10.28 -12.36
CA LEU A 199 -17.66 -9.27 -11.38
C LEU A 199 -16.72 -8.21 -12.01
N GLY A 200 -17.18 -7.44 -12.99
CA GLY A 200 -16.39 -6.40 -13.63
C GLY A 200 -16.00 -5.23 -12.71
N ASN A 201 -16.61 -5.17 -11.53
CA ASN A 201 -16.24 -4.23 -10.46
C ASN A 201 -15.17 -4.78 -9.50
N PHE A 202 -14.61 -5.96 -9.75
CA PHE A 202 -13.54 -6.57 -8.97
C PHE A 202 -12.19 -6.34 -9.66
N ILE A 203 -11.27 -5.63 -8.99
CA ILE A 203 -9.97 -5.23 -9.53
C ILE A 203 -8.88 -5.70 -8.58
N THR A 204 -7.92 -6.46 -9.11
CA THR A 204 -6.80 -7.02 -8.35
C THR A 204 -5.48 -6.43 -8.84
N LEU A 205 -4.64 -6.01 -7.91
CA LEU A 205 -3.25 -5.67 -8.17
C LEU A 205 -2.34 -6.73 -7.56
N VAL A 206 -1.37 -7.19 -8.33
CA VAL A 206 -0.45 -8.23 -7.92
C VAL A 206 0.97 -7.70 -7.90
N ASP A 207 1.58 -7.72 -6.73
CA ASP A 207 3.00 -7.51 -6.55
C ASP A 207 3.72 -8.81 -6.96
N TRP A 208 4.24 -8.81 -8.19
CA TRP A 208 5.01 -9.91 -8.76
C TRP A 208 6.49 -9.69 -8.50
N ASN A 209 6.96 -10.09 -7.32
CA ASN A 209 8.35 -9.89 -6.89
C ASN A 209 9.19 -11.18 -6.91
N ASP A 210 8.59 -12.30 -7.29
CA ASP A 210 9.16 -13.61 -7.46
C ASP A 210 9.72 -14.27 -6.18
N PHE A 211 9.48 -13.70 -4.98
CA PHE A 211 10.01 -14.26 -3.73
C PHE A 211 8.99 -14.34 -2.61
N GLY A 212 8.80 -15.53 -2.06
CA GLY A 212 8.10 -15.78 -0.80
C GLY A 212 9.00 -15.66 0.42
N ILE A 213 8.78 -16.53 1.39
CA ILE A 213 9.62 -16.73 2.58
C ILE A 213 10.81 -17.65 2.29
N ASP A 214 10.66 -18.54 1.33
CA ASP A 214 11.68 -19.51 0.94
C ASP A 214 12.80 -18.84 0.16
N GLY A 215 13.99 -19.44 0.20
CA GLY A 215 15.17 -18.94 -0.51
C GLY A 215 15.15 -19.21 -2.02
N ARG A 216 14.05 -19.76 -2.56
CA ARG A 216 13.90 -20.06 -4.00
C ARG A 216 12.95 -19.06 -4.64
N PRO A 217 13.21 -18.65 -5.89
CA PRO A 217 12.25 -17.91 -6.67
C PRO A 217 10.89 -18.62 -6.75
N PHE A 218 9.81 -17.87 -6.75
CA PHE A 218 8.47 -18.44 -6.88
C PHE A 218 8.28 -19.11 -8.25
N SER A 219 8.87 -18.54 -9.29
CA SER A 219 8.89 -19.06 -10.66
C SER A 219 9.56 -20.44 -10.80
N ASP A 220 10.42 -20.83 -9.85
CA ASP A 220 11.00 -22.19 -9.79
C ASP A 220 9.99 -23.24 -9.26
N VAL A 221 8.92 -22.80 -8.63
CA VAL A 221 7.94 -23.66 -7.94
C VAL A 221 6.61 -23.71 -8.67
N VAL A 222 6.18 -22.58 -9.23
CA VAL A 222 4.90 -22.45 -9.93
C VAL A 222 5.12 -21.89 -11.33
N ALA A 223 4.72 -22.66 -12.34
CA ALA A 223 4.89 -22.28 -13.73
C ALA A 223 3.94 -21.15 -14.16
N GLY A 224 4.40 -20.30 -15.06
CA GLY A 224 3.62 -19.23 -15.67
C GLY A 224 3.59 -17.95 -14.86
N THR A 225 2.82 -17.01 -15.35
CA THR A 225 2.61 -15.67 -14.79
C THR A 225 1.16 -15.48 -14.37
N PRO A 226 0.78 -14.40 -13.67
CA PRO A 226 -0.64 -14.10 -13.43
C PRO A 226 -1.47 -14.04 -14.71
N ARG A 227 -0.89 -13.66 -15.85
CA ARG A 227 -1.57 -13.70 -17.15
C ARG A 227 -1.96 -15.13 -17.50
N ASP A 228 -1.02 -16.07 -17.42
CA ASP A 228 -1.26 -17.49 -17.74
C ASP A 228 -2.28 -18.13 -16.80
N TRP A 229 -2.37 -17.63 -15.57
CA TRP A 229 -3.27 -18.19 -14.56
C TRP A 229 -4.67 -17.60 -14.57
N PHE A 230 -4.90 -16.40 -15.11
CA PHE A 230 -6.18 -15.71 -15.01
C PHE A 230 -6.83 -15.42 -16.37
N GLU A 231 -6.08 -15.08 -17.40
CA GLU A 231 -6.62 -14.78 -18.71
C GLU A 231 -7.41 -15.95 -19.34
N PRO A 232 -6.94 -17.22 -19.23
CA PRO A 232 -7.71 -18.37 -19.69
C PRO A 232 -9.07 -18.58 -18.99
N TYR A 233 -9.27 -17.91 -17.85
CA TYR A 233 -10.53 -17.92 -17.09
C TYR A 233 -11.37 -16.66 -17.34
N GLY A 234 -11.08 -15.92 -18.40
CA GLY A 234 -11.87 -14.79 -18.85
C GLY A 234 -11.61 -13.47 -18.14
N TRP A 235 -10.52 -13.37 -17.36
CA TRP A 235 -10.13 -12.11 -16.74
C TRP A 235 -9.45 -11.17 -17.76
N ALA A 236 -9.63 -9.86 -17.59
CA ALA A 236 -8.79 -8.87 -18.24
C ALA A 236 -7.50 -8.73 -17.44
N VAL A 237 -6.35 -9.00 -18.07
CA VAL A 237 -5.06 -9.01 -17.38
C VAL A 237 -4.07 -8.09 -18.10
N GLU A 238 -3.51 -7.13 -17.36
CA GLU A 238 -2.40 -6.29 -17.80
C GLU A 238 -1.14 -6.63 -17.00
N GLY A 239 0.00 -6.72 -17.70
CA GLY A 239 1.32 -6.92 -17.10
C GLY A 239 2.15 -5.66 -17.22
N VAL A 240 2.93 -5.36 -16.19
CA VAL A 240 3.88 -4.25 -16.13
C VAL A 240 5.27 -4.83 -15.90
N GLU A 241 6.20 -4.60 -16.81
CA GLU A 241 7.56 -5.15 -16.74
C GLU A 241 8.43 -4.41 -15.72
N ASP A 242 8.22 -3.11 -15.57
CA ASP A 242 8.85 -2.29 -14.51
C ASP A 242 7.76 -1.65 -13.65
N GLY A 243 7.40 -2.32 -12.57
CA GLY A 243 6.39 -1.85 -11.61
C GLY A 243 6.82 -0.63 -10.80
N GLU A 244 8.09 -0.22 -10.90
CA GLU A 244 8.62 1.00 -10.30
C GLU A 244 8.54 2.20 -11.28
N ASN A 245 8.09 1.97 -12.50
CA ASN A 245 7.86 3.00 -13.50
C ASN A 245 6.39 3.48 -13.47
N TRP A 246 6.16 4.68 -12.94
CA TRP A 246 4.82 5.27 -12.89
C TRP A 246 4.13 5.35 -14.25
N GLY A 247 4.90 5.60 -15.32
CA GLY A 247 4.37 5.69 -16.68
C GLY A 247 3.80 4.36 -17.17
N GLU A 248 4.59 3.29 -17.11
CA GLU A 248 4.17 1.95 -17.52
C GLU A 248 2.99 1.44 -16.68
N LEU A 249 3.07 1.66 -15.36
CA LEU A 249 1.99 1.27 -14.46
C LEU A 249 0.68 1.97 -14.80
N MET A 250 0.73 3.28 -15.07
CA MET A 250 -0.48 4.03 -15.41
C MET A 250 -0.99 3.75 -16.81
N GLU A 251 -0.13 3.40 -17.77
CA GLU A 251 -0.56 2.92 -19.08
C GLU A 251 -1.36 1.61 -18.97
N ALA A 252 -0.86 0.66 -18.15
CA ALA A 252 -1.59 -0.58 -17.87
C ALA A 252 -2.93 -0.32 -17.18
N TYR A 253 -2.96 0.61 -16.21
CA TYR A 253 -4.19 1.03 -15.57
C TYR A 253 -5.20 1.62 -16.58
N CYS A 254 -4.76 2.52 -17.47
CA CYS A 254 -5.62 3.12 -18.48
C CYS A 254 -6.21 2.03 -19.36
N ARG A 255 -5.39 1.14 -19.93
CA ARG A 255 -5.88 0.04 -20.78
C ARG A 255 -6.90 -0.84 -20.07
N LEU A 256 -6.62 -1.19 -18.79
CA LEU A 256 -7.51 -2.04 -18.02
C LEU A 256 -8.84 -1.35 -17.68
N MET A 257 -8.80 -0.06 -17.36
CA MET A 257 -10.00 0.69 -16.96
C MET A 257 -10.82 1.16 -18.19
N ASP A 258 -10.19 1.29 -19.36
CA ASP A 258 -10.87 1.55 -20.64
C ASP A 258 -11.58 0.30 -21.18
N ASN A 259 -11.29 -0.88 -20.63
CA ASN A 259 -12.05 -2.08 -20.91
C ASN A 259 -13.47 -1.92 -20.35
N ASP A 260 -14.42 -1.67 -21.23
CA ASP A 260 -15.81 -1.36 -20.91
C ASP A 260 -16.67 -2.59 -20.63
N ASN A 261 -16.11 -3.81 -20.70
CA ASN A 261 -16.84 -5.02 -20.35
C ASN A 261 -17.20 -5.03 -18.85
N PRO A 262 -18.48 -4.77 -18.49
CA PRO A 262 -18.90 -4.65 -17.09
C PRO A 262 -18.97 -6.00 -16.36
N HIS A 263 -18.75 -7.09 -17.08
CA HIS A 263 -18.80 -8.45 -16.55
C HIS A 263 -17.43 -9.09 -16.37
N GLN A 264 -16.37 -8.44 -16.85
CA GLN A 264 -15.02 -9.00 -16.86
C GLN A 264 -14.22 -8.53 -15.64
N PRO A 265 -13.87 -9.42 -14.70
CA PRO A 265 -12.98 -9.07 -13.60
C PRO A 265 -11.59 -8.69 -14.12
N LYS A 266 -10.88 -7.86 -13.38
CA LYS A 266 -9.70 -7.14 -13.84
C LYS A 266 -8.48 -7.39 -12.97
N MET A 267 -7.29 -7.49 -13.58
CA MET A 267 -6.03 -7.67 -12.88
C MET A 267 -4.91 -6.88 -13.52
N ILE A 268 -4.08 -6.27 -12.67
CA ILE A 268 -2.75 -5.75 -13.05
C ILE A 268 -1.72 -6.51 -12.22
N TYR A 269 -0.73 -7.13 -12.85
CA TYR A 269 0.44 -7.62 -12.15
C TYR A 269 1.68 -6.81 -12.52
N MET A 270 2.51 -6.52 -11.54
CA MET A 270 3.67 -5.64 -11.66
C MET A 270 4.92 -6.39 -11.24
N LYS A 271 5.94 -6.45 -12.10
CA LYS A 271 7.25 -6.94 -11.69
C LYS A 271 7.90 -5.93 -10.76
N MET A 272 8.19 -6.37 -9.56
CA MET A 272 8.76 -5.56 -8.49
C MET A 272 10.04 -6.21 -7.95
N ARG A 273 10.93 -5.40 -7.40
CA ARG A 273 12.04 -5.94 -6.61
C ARG A 273 11.66 -5.97 -5.12
N LYS A 274 11.52 -7.18 -4.56
CA LYS A 274 11.26 -7.33 -3.13
C LYS A 274 12.41 -6.78 -2.29
N GLY A 275 12.09 -5.90 -1.34
CA GLY A 275 13.10 -5.24 -0.50
C GLY A 275 13.78 -4.06 -1.17
N ARG A 276 13.22 -3.52 -2.25
CA ARG A 276 13.68 -2.29 -2.91
C ARG A 276 13.96 -1.18 -1.89
N GLY A 277 15.17 -0.59 -1.93
CA GLY A 277 15.60 0.50 -1.05
C GLY A 277 15.71 0.13 0.43
N TYR A 278 15.61 -1.16 0.79
CA TYR A 278 15.71 -1.63 2.17
C TYR A 278 17.11 -2.20 2.54
N GLY A 279 18.03 -2.33 1.59
CA GLY A 279 19.34 -2.93 1.81
C GLY A 279 19.33 -4.47 1.96
N LYS A 280 18.14 -5.07 2.07
CA LYS A 280 17.92 -6.51 1.99
C LYS A 280 16.94 -6.80 0.88
N PHE A 281 17.26 -7.76 0.02
CA PHE A 281 16.44 -8.09 -1.13
C PHE A 281 15.89 -9.51 -1.04
N ASP A 282 14.82 -9.76 -1.78
CA ASP A 282 14.24 -11.07 -2.01
C ASP A 282 13.86 -11.79 -0.69
N ALA A 283 14.11 -13.09 -0.53
CA ALA A 283 13.76 -13.83 0.68
C ALA A 283 14.31 -13.23 1.99
N PRO A 284 15.56 -12.72 2.08
CA PRO A 284 16.08 -12.04 3.26
C PRO A 284 15.27 -10.82 3.73
N SER A 285 14.51 -10.18 2.85
CA SER A 285 13.65 -9.04 3.20
C SER A 285 12.24 -9.45 3.67
N HIS A 286 11.91 -10.74 3.65
CA HIS A 286 10.52 -11.20 3.85
C HIS A 286 9.97 -10.87 5.24
N GLY A 287 10.57 -11.35 6.30
CA GLY A 287 9.98 -11.28 7.64
C GLY A 287 10.90 -10.78 8.75
N ALA A 288 12.08 -10.23 8.41
CA ALA A 288 13.07 -9.80 9.38
C ALA A 288 13.42 -8.31 9.18
N PRO A 289 12.85 -7.41 9.98
CA PRO A 289 13.33 -6.02 10.04
C PRO A 289 14.83 -5.96 10.36
N HIS A 290 15.49 -4.86 9.99
CA HIS A 290 16.82 -4.56 10.51
C HIS A 290 16.78 -4.53 12.04
N LYS A 291 17.86 -4.96 12.68
CA LYS A 291 17.98 -4.80 14.14
C LYS A 291 17.78 -3.33 14.52
N ARG A 292 17.22 -3.13 15.69
CA ARG A 292 16.95 -1.78 16.20
C ARG A 292 18.20 -0.94 16.16
N ASN A 293 18.11 0.23 15.55
CA ASN A 293 19.19 1.21 15.40
C ASN A 293 20.51 0.65 14.80
N SER A 294 20.43 -0.47 14.05
CA SER A 294 21.64 -1.00 13.41
C SER A 294 22.14 -0.08 12.28
N SER A 295 23.40 -0.23 11.89
CA SER A 295 23.99 0.48 10.75
C SER A 295 23.18 0.30 9.49
N GLU A 296 22.70 -0.93 9.24
CA GLU A 296 21.90 -1.25 8.06
C GLU A 296 20.53 -0.54 8.08
N PHE A 297 19.95 -0.34 9.27
CA PHE A 297 18.75 0.49 9.38
C PHE A 297 19.04 1.94 9.02
N TRP A 298 20.12 2.52 9.52
CA TRP A 298 20.48 3.91 9.24
C TRP A 298 20.89 4.13 7.79
N GLU A 299 21.49 3.15 7.13
CA GLU A 299 21.78 3.21 5.69
C GLU A 299 20.51 3.41 4.85
N THR A 300 19.37 2.84 5.24
CA THR A 300 18.11 3.05 4.53
C THR A 300 17.61 4.50 4.55
N LYS A 301 18.21 5.37 5.39
CA LYS A 301 17.88 6.79 5.48
C LYS A 301 18.72 7.64 4.53
N SER A 302 19.89 7.15 4.11
CA SER A 302 20.87 7.90 3.32
C SER A 302 20.30 8.34 1.98
N ASP A 303 19.61 7.45 1.25
CA ASP A 303 19.04 7.78 -0.05
C ASP A 303 18.00 8.89 0.05
N TYR A 304 17.13 8.83 1.07
CA TYR A 304 16.15 9.88 1.33
C TYR A 304 16.83 11.21 1.69
N SER A 305 17.77 11.18 2.62
CA SER A 305 18.54 12.35 3.05
C SER A 305 19.23 13.02 1.87
N ASN A 306 19.95 12.25 1.05
CA ASN A 306 20.67 12.74 -0.12
C ASN A 306 19.74 13.30 -1.19
N LYS A 307 18.66 12.57 -1.50
CA LYS A 307 17.69 12.93 -2.56
C LYS A 307 16.98 14.26 -2.28
N TYR A 308 16.63 14.50 -1.02
CA TYR A 308 15.81 15.66 -0.63
C TYR A 308 16.59 16.73 0.15
N GLY A 309 17.87 16.50 0.45
CA GLY A 309 18.68 17.40 1.26
C GLY A 309 18.10 17.58 2.67
N ILE A 310 17.46 16.54 3.22
CA ILE A 310 16.88 16.55 4.56
C ILE A 310 17.81 15.79 5.49
N GLU A 311 18.30 16.46 6.52
CA GLU A 311 19.06 15.80 7.58
C GLU A 311 18.12 14.93 8.42
N ILE A 312 18.47 13.65 8.55
CA ILE A 312 17.74 12.71 9.39
C ILE A 312 18.44 12.63 10.74
N PRO A 313 17.79 13.03 11.83
CA PRO A 313 18.39 13.02 13.18
C PRO A 313 18.71 11.58 13.61
N HIS A 314 19.66 11.46 14.55
CA HIS A 314 20.13 10.18 15.10
C HIS A 314 20.80 9.24 14.10
N THR A 315 21.01 9.66 12.84
CA THR A 315 21.66 8.82 11.81
C THR A 315 23.05 8.36 12.30
N GLY A 316 23.26 7.03 12.28
CA GLY A 316 24.51 6.42 12.72
C GLY A 316 24.60 6.17 14.23
N ASP A 317 23.61 6.57 15.03
CA ASP A 317 23.56 6.22 16.44
C ASP A 317 23.10 4.77 16.61
N THR A 318 24.06 3.90 16.87
CA THR A 318 23.84 2.47 17.09
C THR A 318 23.78 2.09 18.56
N SER A 319 23.66 3.05 19.45
CA SER A 319 23.60 2.82 20.91
C SER A 319 22.36 2.00 21.26
N GLU A 320 22.53 1.06 22.16
CA GLU A 320 21.39 0.38 22.78
C GLU A 320 20.66 1.34 23.71
N VAL A 321 19.37 1.56 23.42
CA VAL A 321 18.49 2.41 24.21
C VAL A 321 17.21 1.66 24.57
N ASP A 322 16.56 2.11 25.65
CA ASP A 322 15.24 1.57 25.99
C ASP A 322 14.19 1.90 24.93
N TYR A 323 13.02 1.25 25.05
CA TYR A 323 11.96 1.39 24.05
C TYR A 323 11.43 2.82 23.94
N GLU A 324 11.23 3.54 25.04
CA GLU A 324 10.64 4.88 25.01
C GLU A 324 11.63 5.90 24.43
N THR A 325 12.91 5.78 24.76
CA THR A 325 13.98 6.56 24.14
C THR A 325 14.04 6.31 22.62
N ASN A 326 14.04 5.04 22.20
CA ASN A 326 14.04 4.70 20.78
C ASN A 326 12.79 5.21 20.06
N LYS A 327 11.62 5.13 20.71
CA LYS A 327 10.38 5.69 20.15
C LYS A 327 10.47 7.19 19.95
N GLY A 328 11.10 7.92 20.88
CA GLY A 328 11.39 9.34 20.73
C GLY A 328 12.30 9.63 19.52
N GLN A 329 13.41 8.90 19.38
CA GLN A 329 14.29 9.00 18.22
C GLN A 329 13.56 8.74 16.91
N MET A 330 12.71 7.72 16.86
CA MET A 330 11.92 7.39 15.67
C MET A 330 10.86 8.46 15.36
N ALA A 331 10.30 9.12 16.38
CA ALA A 331 9.41 10.27 16.18
C ALA A 331 10.16 11.45 15.52
N ASP A 332 11.36 11.76 15.98
CA ASP A 332 12.19 12.81 15.37
C ASP A 332 12.53 12.49 13.91
N VAL A 333 12.84 11.23 13.60
CA VAL A 333 13.08 10.76 12.22
C VAL A 333 11.84 11.00 11.36
N LEU A 334 10.64 10.61 11.83
CA LEU A 334 9.40 10.80 11.05
C LEU A 334 9.04 12.26 10.84
N GLN A 335 9.24 13.12 11.85
CA GLN A 335 9.04 14.56 11.70
C GLN A 335 10.00 15.15 10.66
N SER A 336 11.26 14.71 10.65
CA SER A 336 12.24 15.13 9.65
C SER A 336 11.83 14.67 8.24
N VAL A 337 11.41 13.42 8.09
CA VAL A 337 10.86 12.90 6.82
C VAL A 337 9.68 13.75 6.34
N LEU A 338 8.73 14.04 7.21
CA LEU A 338 7.53 14.81 6.87
C LEU A 338 7.80 16.29 6.60
N SER A 339 8.99 16.82 6.96
CA SER A 339 9.40 18.18 6.59
C SER A 339 9.52 18.37 5.07
N LEU A 340 9.51 17.28 4.29
CA LEU A 340 9.46 17.34 2.83
C LEU A 340 8.21 18.10 2.31
N PHE A 341 7.10 18.07 3.03
CA PHE A 341 5.92 18.88 2.71
C PHE A 341 6.20 20.39 2.72
N ASP A 342 7.14 20.82 3.54
CA ASP A 342 7.52 22.24 3.64
C ASP A 342 8.63 22.60 2.63
N LYS A 343 9.47 21.64 2.25
CA LYS A 343 10.60 21.85 1.35
C LYS A 343 10.24 21.77 -0.12
N GLN A 344 9.34 20.86 -0.50
CA GLN A 344 9.00 20.64 -1.90
C GLN A 344 7.77 21.45 -2.28
N GLU A 345 8.01 22.51 -3.08
CA GLU A 345 6.94 23.37 -3.58
C GLU A 345 5.83 22.59 -4.28
N GLY A 346 4.59 22.87 -3.92
CA GLY A 346 3.40 22.29 -4.51
C GLY A 346 3.05 20.87 -4.02
N LEU A 347 3.94 20.18 -3.27
CA LEU A 347 3.65 18.81 -2.80
C LEU A 347 2.43 18.77 -1.88
N LEU A 348 2.38 19.67 -0.90
CA LEU A 348 1.27 19.75 0.05
C LEU A 348 -0.04 20.17 -0.63
N ASP A 349 0.03 21.03 -1.66
CA ASP A 349 -1.15 21.46 -2.42
C ASP A 349 -1.67 20.38 -3.37
N TYR A 350 -0.77 19.51 -3.81
CA TYR A 350 -1.12 18.39 -4.66
C TYR A 350 -1.91 17.31 -3.92
N LEU A 351 -1.48 16.96 -2.71
CA LEU A 351 -2.06 15.89 -1.91
C LEU A 351 -3.29 16.35 -1.12
#